data_7b3a94a071db3bbf2c1fe49464529d5f
#
_entry.id   7b3a94a071db3bbf2c1fe49464529d5f
#
_cell.length_a   1.000
_cell.length_b   1.000
_cell.length_c   1.000
_cell.angle_alpha   90.00
_cell.angle_beta   90.00
_cell.angle_gamma   90.00
#
_symmetry.space_group_name_H-M   'P 1'
#
loop_
_entity.id
_entity.type
_entity.pdbx_description
1 polymer ?
#
loop_
_entity_poly.entity_id
_entity_poly.type
_entity_poly.pdbx_seq_one_letter_code
_entity_poly.pdbx_strand_id
1 'polypeptide(L)'
;MIDLAGNIKPNGYFRRALWLDSPTVYIGTYKSDKAKKISTNAPSVWNYESGEMIRVVAYTNCEEAALYLNGKEIGDRKPYNDETAVIYWDIPYTAGHLEVVGYKEDKPVAKAALRSSGLPYAVKASLDKKENIKAKDCLHLQIQIEDENGIPVALADNQVTCKIEGPAKLLGLESGDNNVADNYRDNKQRCKNGKLLGYIQATGKGKVYINLTSPLLQSSTIEFDVE
;
A
#
# COMPACT_ATOMS: atom_id res chain seq x y z
N MET A 1 3.51 -13.90 4.60
CA MET A 1 4.31 -12.68 4.71
C MET A 1 4.12 -11.78 3.50
N ILE A 2 3.93 -12.32 2.33
CA ILE A 2 3.44 -11.63 1.11
C ILE A 2 2.08 -12.19 0.71
N ASP A 3 1.28 -11.44 -0.04
CA ASP A 3 0.05 -11.92 -0.65
C ASP A 3 0.30 -12.50 -2.06
N LEU A 4 -0.77 -12.91 -2.75
CA LEU A 4 -0.67 -13.48 -4.10
C LEU A 4 -0.26 -12.44 -5.16
N ALA A 5 -0.51 -11.16 -4.92
CA ALA A 5 -0.06 -10.06 -5.78
C ALA A 5 1.38 -9.58 -5.47
N GLY A 6 2.09 -10.28 -4.55
CA GLY A 6 3.45 -9.93 -4.14
C GLY A 6 3.56 -8.78 -3.14
N ASN A 7 2.44 -8.22 -2.64
CA ASN A 7 2.50 -7.16 -1.64
C ASN A 7 2.92 -7.71 -0.28
N ILE A 8 3.81 -6.99 0.41
CA ILE A 8 4.20 -7.35 1.77
C ILE A 8 3.01 -7.09 2.71
N LYS A 9 2.59 -8.13 3.45
CA LYS A 9 1.56 -8.02 4.49
C LYS A 9 2.12 -7.35 5.76
N PRO A 10 1.28 -6.79 6.64
CA PRO A 10 1.76 -6.13 7.86
C PRO A 10 2.70 -6.98 8.71
N ASN A 11 2.41 -8.27 8.88
CA ASN A 11 3.29 -9.19 9.60
C ASN A 11 4.63 -9.46 8.88
N GLY A 12 4.71 -9.22 7.59
CA GLY A 12 5.97 -9.23 6.81
C GLY A 12 6.85 -8.02 7.16
N TYR A 13 6.25 -6.84 7.32
CA TYR A 13 6.96 -5.65 7.80
C TYR A 13 7.41 -5.79 9.26
N PHE A 14 6.59 -6.41 10.12
CA PHE A 14 7.02 -6.74 11.48
C PHE A 14 8.28 -7.61 11.48
N ARG A 15 8.30 -8.71 10.70
CA ARG A 15 9.49 -9.56 10.59
C ARG A 15 10.68 -8.85 9.94
N ARG A 16 10.42 -7.99 8.97
CA ARG A 16 11.45 -7.16 8.35
C ARG A 16 12.15 -6.28 9.39
N ALA A 17 11.40 -5.68 10.30
CA ALA A 17 11.95 -4.89 11.40
C ALA A 17 12.82 -5.72 12.36
N LEU A 18 12.53 -7.02 12.53
CA LEU A 18 13.33 -7.90 13.38
C LEU A 18 14.63 -8.40 12.72
N TRP A 19 14.68 -8.47 11.38
CA TRP A 19 15.75 -9.18 10.68
C TRP A 19 16.68 -8.29 9.85
N LEU A 20 16.29 -7.05 9.57
CA LEU A 20 17.15 -6.13 8.83
C LEU A 20 18.06 -5.35 9.77
N ASP A 21 19.32 -5.16 9.33
CA ASP A 21 20.26 -4.27 10.02
C ASP A 21 20.02 -2.79 9.68
N SER A 22 19.52 -2.51 8.47
CA SER A 22 19.19 -1.14 8.05
C SER A 22 17.99 -0.59 8.81
N PRO A 23 18.02 0.68 9.25
CA PRO A 23 16.90 1.30 9.95
C PRO A 23 15.61 1.22 9.13
N THR A 24 14.53 0.79 9.78
CA THR A 24 13.22 0.65 9.14
C THR A 24 12.10 1.03 10.09
N VAL A 25 11.02 1.59 9.53
CA VAL A 25 9.77 1.90 10.23
C VAL A 25 8.60 1.51 9.34
N TYR A 26 7.61 0.88 9.92
CA TYR A 26 6.30 0.64 9.34
C TYR A 26 5.22 1.13 10.31
N ILE A 27 4.16 1.74 9.80
CA ILE A 27 3.00 2.16 10.59
C ILE A 27 1.82 1.25 10.30
N GLY A 28 1.29 0.63 11.34
CA GLY A 28 0.00 -0.04 11.31
C GLY A 28 -0.98 0.60 12.28
N THR A 29 -2.28 0.49 12.00
CA THR A 29 -3.31 1.09 12.87
C THR A 29 -4.51 0.16 13.00
N TYR A 30 -5.20 0.25 14.13
CA TYR A 30 -6.46 -0.44 14.41
C TYR A 30 -7.20 0.20 15.59
N LYS A 31 -8.50 -0.08 15.73
CA LYS A 31 -9.28 0.40 16.87
C LYS A 31 -8.66 -0.09 18.18
N SER A 32 -8.41 0.85 19.10
CA SER A 32 -7.77 0.53 20.38
C SER A 32 -8.68 -0.35 21.23
N ASP A 33 -8.15 -1.46 21.70
CA ASP A 33 -8.77 -2.33 22.68
C ASP A 33 -7.70 -2.73 23.71
N LYS A 34 -7.81 -2.18 24.91
CA LYS A 34 -6.83 -2.41 25.97
C LYS A 34 -6.78 -3.86 26.48
N ALA A 35 -7.86 -4.64 26.23
CA ALA A 35 -7.92 -6.04 26.61
C ALA A 35 -7.20 -6.97 25.62
N LYS A 36 -6.91 -6.49 24.41
CA LYS A 36 -6.25 -7.29 23.37
C LYS A 36 -4.73 -7.09 23.36
N LYS A 37 -4.03 -8.17 23.04
CA LYS A 37 -2.58 -8.12 22.78
C LYS A 37 -2.27 -7.17 21.62
N ILE A 38 -1.07 -6.59 21.64
CA ILE A 38 -0.57 -5.73 20.56
C ILE A 38 -0.45 -6.57 19.28
N SER A 39 -1.03 -6.06 18.19
CA SER A 39 -1.05 -6.76 16.90
C SER A 39 0.29 -6.58 16.18
N THR A 40 0.82 -7.67 15.63
CA THR A 40 1.93 -7.68 14.68
C THR A 40 1.46 -7.76 13.23
N ASN A 41 0.14 -7.58 13.00
CA ASN A 41 -0.50 -7.65 11.69
C ASN A 41 -1.48 -6.48 11.48
N ALA A 42 -1.11 -5.27 11.94
CA ALA A 42 -1.91 -4.06 11.84
C ALA A 42 -1.81 -3.47 10.42
N PRO A 43 -2.93 -3.22 9.72
CA PRO A 43 -2.92 -2.64 8.38
C PRO A 43 -2.45 -1.18 8.38
N SER A 44 -1.88 -0.72 7.26
CA SER A 44 -1.52 0.69 7.03
C SER A 44 -2.75 1.47 6.55
N VAL A 45 -3.60 1.89 7.46
CA VAL A 45 -4.84 2.65 7.18
C VAL A 45 -4.95 3.81 8.16
N TRP A 46 -5.24 5.03 7.66
CA TRP A 46 -5.52 6.18 8.53
C TRP A 46 -6.84 6.83 8.11
N ASN A 47 -7.93 6.01 8.17
CA ASN A 47 -9.30 6.44 7.91
C ASN A 47 -10.23 5.75 8.92
N TYR A 48 -10.75 6.52 9.86
CA TYR A 48 -11.63 6.08 10.94
C TYR A 48 -12.72 7.13 11.21
N GLU A 49 -13.59 6.90 12.17
CA GLU A 49 -14.55 7.90 12.62
C GLU A 49 -13.88 8.95 13.52
N SER A 50 -14.25 10.21 13.37
CA SER A 50 -13.65 11.31 14.13
C SER A 50 -13.76 11.08 15.63
N GLY A 51 -12.65 11.19 16.35
CA GLY A 51 -12.55 10.97 17.80
C GLY A 51 -12.48 9.51 18.24
N GLU A 52 -12.58 8.55 17.34
CA GLU A 52 -12.42 7.13 17.68
C GLU A 52 -10.99 6.86 18.18
N MET A 53 -10.86 6.08 19.27
CA MET A 53 -9.54 5.74 19.82
C MET A 53 -8.85 4.70 18.97
N ILE A 54 -7.74 5.08 18.37
CA ILE A 54 -6.96 4.26 17.45
C ILE A 54 -5.61 3.94 18.08
N ARG A 55 -5.23 2.67 18.02
CA ARG A 55 -3.88 2.22 18.31
C ARG A 55 -3.04 2.33 17.06
N VAL A 56 -2.02 3.17 17.13
CA VAL A 56 -0.95 3.29 16.15
C VAL A 56 0.20 2.42 16.63
N VAL A 57 0.67 1.49 15.79
CA VAL A 57 1.83 0.64 16.06
C VAL A 57 2.94 0.96 15.07
N ALA A 58 4.17 0.99 15.57
CA ALA A 58 5.38 1.08 14.77
C ALA A 58 6.15 -0.24 14.86
N TYR A 59 6.35 -0.88 13.69
CA TYR A 59 7.30 -1.99 13.57
C TYR A 59 8.63 -1.40 13.11
N THR A 60 9.61 -1.41 13.99
CA THR A 60 10.90 -0.73 13.79
C THR A 60 12.03 -1.49 14.46
N ASN A 61 13.23 -1.32 13.95
CA ASN A 61 14.50 -1.72 14.59
C ASN A 61 15.29 -0.51 15.07
N CYS A 62 14.64 0.65 15.20
CA CYS A 62 15.24 1.85 15.80
C CYS A 62 15.17 1.75 17.33
N GLU A 63 16.08 2.45 18.02
CA GLU A 63 16.14 2.48 19.49
C GLU A 63 14.92 3.18 20.11
N GLU A 64 14.43 4.19 19.41
CA GLU A 64 13.27 4.98 19.81
C GLU A 64 12.43 5.39 18.59
N ALA A 65 11.18 5.76 18.84
CA ALA A 65 10.33 6.37 17.84
C ALA A 65 9.45 7.49 18.41
N ALA A 66 9.20 8.51 17.59
CA ALA A 66 8.25 9.59 17.86
C ALA A 66 7.09 9.54 16.85
N LEU A 67 5.90 9.89 17.33
CA LEU A 67 4.67 9.98 16.54
C LEU A 67 4.34 11.45 16.27
N TYR A 68 3.99 11.75 15.02
CA TYR A 68 3.53 13.07 14.60
C TYR A 68 2.16 12.96 13.91
N LEU A 69 1.29 13.89 14.23
CA LEU A 69 0.00 14.06 13.56
C LEU A 69 -0.11 15.51 13.07
N ASN A 70 -0.27 15.68 11.76
CA ASN A 70 -0.32 16.99 11.11
C ASN A 70 0.89 17.90 11.45
N GLY A 71 2.09 17.29 11.56
CA GLY A 71 3.33 17.98 11.87
C GLY A 71 3.56 18.27 13.36
N LYS A 72 2.59 17.94 14.23
CA LYS A 72 2.73 18.11 15.68
C LYS A 72 3.08 16.77 16.32
N GLU A 73 4.10 16.77 17.18
CA GLU A 73 4.48 15.60 17.98
C GLU A 73 3.37 15.23 18.98
N ILE A 74 3.07 13.94 19.07
CA ILE A 74 2.01 13.39 19.92
C ILE A 74 2.62 12.55 21.03
N GLY A 75 2.61 13.13 22.23
CA GLY A 75 3.25 12.53 23.42
C GLY A 75 4.78 12.53 23.31
N ASP A 76 5.41 11.80 24.22
CA ASP A 76 6.86 11.69 24.27
C ASP A 76 7.36 10.65 23.27
N ARG A 77 8.64 10.79 22.86
CA ARG A 77 9.38 9.77 22.15
C ARG A 77 9.43 8.51 23.02
N LYS A 78 9.18 7.34 22.42
CA LYS A 78 9.10 6.05 23.12
C LYS A 78 10.27 5.15 22.77
N PRO A 79 10.88 4.49 23.76
CA PRO A 79 11.93 3.52 23.52
C PRO A 79 11.37 2.24 22.88
N TYR A 80 12.25 1.52 22.20
CA TYR A 80 11.96 0.17 21.71
C TYR A 80 11.54 -0.74 22.86
N ASN A 81 10.56 -1.60 22.60
CA ASN A 81 10.04 -2.54 23.60
C ASN A 81 10.50 -3.96 23.25
N ASP A 82 11.45 -4.48 24.00
CA ASP A 82 12.05 -5.80 23.77
C ASP A 82 11.07 -6.96 23.98
N GLU A 83 10.03 -6.79 24.80
CA GLU A 83 9.04 -7.85 25.07
C GLU A 83 8.07 -8.03 23.89
N THR A 84 7.65 -6.93 23.27
CA THR A 84 6.64 -6.94 22.21
C THR A 84 7.23 -6.73 20.82
N ALA A 85 8.44 -6.16 20.75
CA ALA A 85 9.10 -5.68 19.54
C ALA A 85 8.25 -4.65 18.76
N VAL A 86 7.35 -3.93 19.48
CA VAL A 86 6.42 -2.95 18.90
C VAL A 86 6.35 -1.73 19.78
N ILE A 87 6.56 -0.55 19.20
CA ILE A 87 6.25 0.73 19.84
C ILE A 87 4.81 1.10 19.46
N TYR A 88 4.01 1.62 20.42
CA TYR A 88 2.63 1.96 20.13
C TYR A 88 2.13 3.20 20.88
N TRP A 89 1.10 3.83 20.32
CA TRP A 89 0.35 4.96 20.88
C TRP A 89 -1.15 4.69 20.74
N ASP A 90 -1.94 5.08 21.75
CA ASP A 90 -3.38 5.13 21.67
C ASP A 90 -3.79 6.60 21.58
N ILE A 91 -4.35 7.01 20.44
CA ILE A 91 -4.71 8.41 20.18
C ILE A 91 -6.12 8.51 19.57
N PRO A 92 -6.86 9.59 19.81
CA PRO A 92 -8.11 9.84 19.11
C PRO A 92 -7.80 10.10 17.63
N TYR A 93 -8.59 9.51 16.74
CA TYR A 93 -8.46 9.76 15.31
C TYR A 93 -8.79 11.21 14.97
N THR A 94 -7.91 11.80 14.21
CA THR A 94 -8.10 13.06 13.49
C THR A 94 -7.54 12.90 12.10
N ALA A 95 -8.31 13.29 11.09
CA ALA A 95 -7.88 13.19 9.70
C ALA A 95 -6.60 14.00 9.43
N GLY A 96 -5.78 13.53 8.52
CA GLY A 96 -4.58 14.21 8.08
C GLY A 96 -3.37 13.31 7.87
N HIS A 97 -2.20 13.85 8.17
CA HIS A 97 -0.90 13.21 7.97
C HIS A 97 -0.36 12.65 9.29
N LEU A 98 -0.29 11.32 9.37
CA LEU A 98 0.30 10.58 10.48
C LEU A 98 1.72 10.14 10.08
N GLU A 99 2.72 10.49 10.88
CA GLU A 99 4.12 10.11 10.63
C GLU A 99 4.74 9.51 11.88
N VAL A 100 5.55 8.47 11.70
CA VAL A 100 6.43 7.92 12.72
C VAL A 100 7.87 8.09 12.27
N VAL A 101 8.69 8.66 13.13
CA VAL A 101 10.13 8.85 12.92
C VAL A 101 10.87 7.96 13.91
N GLY A 102 11.75 7.11 13.39
CA GLY A 102 12.64 6.25 14.17
C GLY A 102 14.00 6.88 14.38
N TYR A 103 14.56 6.71 15.58
CA TYR A 103 15.82 7.31 16.00
C TYR A 103 16.83 6.24 16.42
N LYS A 104 18.12 6.52 16.16
CA LYS A 104 19.30 5.86 16.73
C LYS A 104 20.29 6.93 17.15
N GLU A 105 20.85 6.80 18.34
CA GLU A 105 21.78 7.81 18.91
C GLU A 105 21.22 9.24 18.77
N ASP A 106 19.95 9.44 19.13
CA ASP A 106 19.21 10.71 19.02
C ASP A 106 19.06 11.30 17.61
N LYS A 107 19.48 10.58 16.56
CA LYS A 107 19.36 11.04 15.16
C LYS A 107 18.19 10.34 14.46
N PRO A 108 17.39 11.07 13.67
CA PRO A 108 16.34 10.46 12.85
C PRO A 108 17.00 9.63 11.74
N VAL A 109 16.68 8.33 11.66
CA VAL A 109 17.32 7.39 10.72
C VAL A 109 16.32 6.71 9.79
N ALA A 110 15.05 6.67 10.14
CA ALA A 110 13.99 6.09 9.31
C ALA A 110 12.66 6.79 9.59
N LYS A 111 11.77 6.80 8.60
CA LYS A 111 10.41 7.32 8.78
C LYS A 111 9.40 6.59 7.91
N ALA A 112 8.16 6.59 8.35
CA ALA A 112 7.01 6.16 7.58
C ALA A 112 5.84 7.12 7.81
N ALA A 113 4.93 7.21 6.83
CA ALA A 113 3.77 8.09 6.94
C ALA A 113 2.53 7.44 6.34
N LEU A 114 1.36 7.80 6.89
CA LEU A 114 0.05 7.51 6.36
C LEU A 114 -0.71 8.82 6.17
N ARG A 115 -1.67 8.84 5.26
CA ARG A 115 -2.57 9.97 5.09
C ARG A 115 -4.01 9.50 5.07
N SER A 116 -4.88 10.27 5.67
CA SER A 116 -6.33 10.10 5.47
C SER A 116 -6.67 10.41 4.03
N SER A 117 -7.36 9.49 3.38
CA SER A 117 -7.86 9.68 2.03
C SER A 117 -9.31 10.13 2.03
N GLY A 118 -9.72 10.81 0.97
CA GLY A 118 -11.11 11.03 0.62
C GLY A 118 -11.76 9.79 -0.01
N LEU A 119 -12.86 10.02 -0.75
CA LEU A 119 -13.53 8.97 -1.51
C LEU A 119 -12.71 8.55 -2.75
N PRO A 120 -12.88 7.31 -3.24
CA PRO A 120 -12.29 6.89 -4.51
C PRO A 120 -12.66 7.86 -5.64
N TYR A 121 -11.66 8.33 -6.39
CA TYR A 121 -11.83 9.32 -7.46
C TYR A 121 -11.20 8.89 -8.78
N ALA A 122 -10.02 8.30 -8.76
CA ALA A 122 -9.27 7.94 -9.97
C ALA A 122 -8.64 6.56 -9.88
N VAL A 123 -8.53 5.90 -11.03
CA VAL A 123 -7.62 4.76 -11.23
C VAL A 123 -6.27 5.31 -11.66
N LYS A 124 -5.20 4.93 -10.98
CA LYS A 124 -3.81 5.22 -11.38
C LYS A 124 -3.08 3.93 -11.63
N ALA A 125 -2.12 3.97 -12.56
CA ALA A 125 -1.32 2.80 -12.83
C ALA A 125 0.09 3.15 -13.29
N SER A 126 1.00 2.20 -13.10
CA SER A 126 2.38 2.26 -13.57
C SER A 126 2.88 0.88 -13.94
N LEU A 127 3.81 0.84 -14.90
CA LEU A 127 4.54 -0.38 -15.24
C LEU A 127 5.85 -0.45 -14.46
N ASP A 128 6.26 -1.65 -14.09
CA ASP A 128 7.57 -1.93 -13.46
C ASP A 128 8.74 -1.70 -14.44
N LYS A 129 8.49 -1.86 -15.73
CA LYS A 129 9.46 -1.61 -16.82
C LYS A 129 8.82 -0.68 -17.86
N LYS A 130 9.53 0.39 -18.26
CA LYS A 130 9.03 1.42 -19.18
C LYS A 130 9.79 1.51 -20.50
N GLU A 131 11.01 1.00 -20.56
CA GLU A 131 11.92 1.12 -21.70
C GLU A 131 12.53 -0.22 -22.07
N ASN A 132 13.03 -0.36 -23.31
CA ASN A 132 13.65 -1.57 -23.83
C ASN A 132 12.75 -2.82 -23.65
N ILE A 133 11.45 -2.66 -23.91
CA ILE A 133 10.49 -3.74 -23.83
C ILE A 133 10.56 -4.54 -25.14
N LYS A 134 10.74 -5.86 -25.03
CA LYS A 134 10.85 -6.77 -26.16
C LYS A 134 9.68 -7.72 -26.22
N ALA A 135 9.44 -8.27 -27.40
CA ALA A 135 8.48 -9.35 -27.57
C ALA A 135 8.77 -10.52 -26.60
N LYS A 136 7.72 -11.03 -25.93
CA LYS A 136 7.72 -12.03 -24.85
C LYS A 136 8.07 -11.51 -23.47
N ASP A 137 8.51 -10.25 -23.30
CA ASP A 137 8.64 -9.66 -21.95
C ASP A 137 7.31 -9.72 -21.21
N CYS A 138 7.38 -10.05 -19.93
CA CYS A 138 6.25 -9.97 -19.01
C CYS A 138 6.42 -8.74 -18.13
N LEU A 139 5.40 -7.89 -18.08
CA LEU A 139 5.39 -6.63 -17.35
C LEU A 139 4.38 -6.69 -16.22
N HIS A 140 4.70 -6.05 -15.09
CA HIS A 140 3.77 -5.88 -13.98
C HIS A 140 3.12 -4.49 -14.04
N LEU A 141 1.81 -4.50 -14.17
CA LEU A 141 0.98 -3.29 -14.14
C LEU A 141 0.46 -3.08 -12.72
N GLN A 142 1.08 -2.16 -11.98
CA GLN A 142 0.62 -1.78 -10.65
C GLN A 142 -0.55 -0.81 -10.78
N ILE A 143 -1.69 -1.14 -10.21
CA ILE A 143 -2.92 -0.35 -10.23
C ILE A 143 -3.25 0.08 -8.82
N GLN A 144 -3.60 1.36 -8.65
CA GLN A 144 -3.94 1.99 -7.37
C GLN A 144 -5.19 2.84 -7.53
N ILE A 145 -6.12 2.74 -6.57
CA ILE A 145 -7.23 3.68 -6.45
C ILE A 145 -6.78 4.86 -5.60
N GLU A 146 -6.99 6.06 -6.11
CA GLU A 146 -6.64 7.33 -5.46
C GLU A 146 -7.86 8.23 -5.30
N ASP A 147 -7.81 9.11 -4.30
CA ASP A 147 -8.77 10.19 -4.13
C ASP A 147 -8.46 11.37 -5.07
N GLU A 148 -9.26 12.46 -4.99
CA GLU A 148 -9.10 13.66 -5.81
C GLU A 148 -7.75 14.38 -5.59
N ASN A 149 -7.10 14.16 -4.44
CA ASN A 149 -5.82 14.75 -4.07
C ASN A 149 -4.63 13.83 -4.39
N GLY A 150 -4.88 12.67 -5.05
CA GLY A 150 -3.86 11.68 -5.38
C GLY A 150 -3.39 10.87 -4.16
N ILE A 151 -4.19 10.81 -3.09
CA ILE A 151 -3.89 9.99 -1.91
C ILE A 151 -4.46 8.58 -2.13
N PRO A 152 -3.66 7.52 -1.95
CA PRO A 152 -4.13 6.14 -2.05
C PRO A 152 -5.29 5.84 -1.10
N VAL A 153 -6.39 5.31 -1.63
CA VAL A 153 -7.57 4.94 -0.85
C VAL A 153 -7.43 3.50 -0.38
N ALA A 154 -6.84 3.31 0.80
CA ALA A 154 -6.49 2.00 1.34
C ALA A 154 -7.69 1.08 1.67
N LEU A 155 -8.91 1.60 1.67
CA LEU A 155 -10.14 0.82 1.89
C LEU A 155 -10.94 0.56 0.60
N ALA A 156 -10.44 1.01 -0.56
CA ALA A 156 -11.15 0.85 -1.83
C ALA A 156 -11.13 -0.60 -2.31
N ASP A 157 -12.29 -1.07 -2.77
CA ASP A 157 -12.52 -2.38 -3.39
C ASP A 157 -13.14 -2.27 -4.79
N ASN A 158 -12.99 -1.09 -5.42
CA ASN A 158 -13.56 -0.81 -6.74
C ASN A 158 -13.16 -1.86 -7.77
N GLN A 159 -14.10 -2.23 -8.64
CA GLN A 159 -13.81 -3.12 -9.76
C GLN A 159 -13.12 -2.33 -10.88
N VAL A 160 -11.96 -2.81 -11.33
CA VAL A 160 -11.21 -2.24 -12.45
C VAL A 160 -11.32 -3.17 -13.65
N THR A 161 -11.56 -2.59 -14.82
CA THR A 161 -11.51 -3.27 -16.12
C THR A 161 -10.26 -2.81 -16.88
N CYS A 162 -9.49 -3.77 -17.38
CA CYS A 162 -8.28 -3.54 -18.18
C CYS A 162 -8.54 -3.93 -19.64
N LYS A 163 -8.32 -2.99 -20.56
CA LYS A 163 -8.33 -3.26 -22.02
C LYS A 163 -6.97 -2.93 -22.59
N ILE A 164 -6.48 -3.80 -23.46
CA ILE A 164 -5.18 -3.64 -24.13
C ILE A 164 -5.41 -3.56 -25.62
N GLU A 165 -4.76 -2.58 -26.26
CA GLU A 165 -4.70 -2.41 -27.70
C GLU A 165 -3.25 -2.41 -28.15
N GLY A 166 -2.96 -3.02 -29.31
CA GLY A 166 -1.60 -3.17 -29.83
C GLY A 166 -0.98 -4.54 -29.53
N PRO A 167 0.33 -4.70 -29.77
CA PRO A 167 1.02 -6.00 -29.70
C PRO A 167 1.35 -6.41 -28.23
N ALA A 168 0.33 -6.52 -27.39
CA ALA A 168 0.42 -7.06 -26.03
C ALA A 168 -0.89 -7.76 -25.65
N LYS A 169 -0.85 -8.60 -24.63
CA LYS A 169 -2.04 -9.27 -24.07
C LYS A 169 -2.03 -9.24 -22.55
N LEU A 170 -3.20 -9.14 -21.96
CA LEU A 170 -3.42 -9.35 -20.54
C LEU A 170 -3.31 -10.86 -20.26
N LEU A 171 -2.45 -11.23 -19.32
CA LEU A 171 -2.36 -12.60 -18.81
C LEU A 171 -3.30 -12.83 -17.63
N GLY A 172 -3.55 -11.78 -16.83
CA GLY A 172 -4.44 -11.83 -15.70
C GLY A 172 -4.36 -10.61 -14.79
N LEU A 173 -5.32 -10.54 -13.86
CA LEU A 173 -5.39 -9.53 -12.80
C LEU A 173 -5.41 -10.23 -11.44
N GLU A 174 -4.66 -9.72 -10.46
CA GLU A 174 -4.51 -10.30 -9.12
C GLU A 174 -4.67 -9.24 -8.04
N SER A 175 -5.63 -9.42 -7.15
CA SER A 175 -5.89 -8.51 -6.02
C SER A 175 -5.09 -8.83 -4.75
N GLY A 176 -4.55 -10.02 -4.66
CA GLY A 176 -3.92 -10.54 -3.44
C GLY A 176 -4.93 -11.00 -2.37
N ASP A 177 -6.22 -11.10 -2.71
CA ASP A 177 -7.24 -11.60 -1.78
C ASP A 177 -7.37 -13.12 -1.85
N ASN A 178 -6.91 -13.81 -0.80
CA ASN A 178 -6.99 -15.27 -0.72
C ASN A 178 -8.43 -15.79 -0.46
N ASN A 179 -9.41 -14.90 -0.22
CA ASN A 179 -10.78 -15.29 0.11
C ASN A 179 -11.74 -15.23 -1.09
N VAL A 180 -11.25 -14.81 -2.26
CA VAL A 180 -12.05 -14.74 -3.49
C VAL A 180 -11.63 -15.84 -4.46
N ALA A 181 -12.64 -16.52 -5.03
CA ALA A 181 -12.47 -17.52 -6.08
C ALA A 181 -12.73 -16.87 -7.45
N ASP A 182 -11.98 -15.79 -7.78
CA ASP A 182 -12.17 -15.06 -9.00
C ASP A 182 -11.43 -15.70 -10.18
N ASN A 183 -11.92 -15.42 -11.39
CA ASN A 183 -11.21 -15.80 -12.61
C ASN A 183 -10.09 -14.83 -12.90
N TYR A 184 -8.88 -15.14 -12.48
CA TYR A 184 -7.69 -14.28 -12.68
C TYR A 184 -7.40 -13.94 -14.14
N ARG A 185 -7.92 -14.71 -15.10
CA ARG A 185 -7.74 -14.47 -16.53
C ARG A 185 -8.78 -13.53 -17.13
N ASP A 186 -9.77 -13.11 -16.35
CA ASP A 186 -10.73 -12.10 -16.79
C ASP A 186 -10.03 -10.74 -16.92
N ASN A 187 -10.58 -9.88 -17.74
CA ASN A 187 -10.07 -8.51 -17.90
C ASN A 187 -10.63 -7.53 -16.86
N LYS A 188 -11.34 -8.01 -15.87
CA LYS A 188 -11.90 -7.22 -14.76
C LYS A 188 -11.69 -7.92 -13.42
N GLN A 189 -11.36 -7.14 -12.40
CA GLN A 189 -11.14 -7.65 -11.05
C GLN A 189 -11.39 -6.53 -10.03
N ARG A 190 -11.82 -6.90 -8.80
CA ARG A 190 -11.91 -5.96 -7.69
C ARG A 190 -10.53 -5.71 -7.07
N CYS A 191 -10.29 -4.46 -6.71
CA CYS A 191 -9.14 -4.10 -5.90
C CYS A 191 -9.26 -4.69 -4.49
N LYS A 192 -8.13 -4.95 -3.86
CA LYS A 192 -8.03 -5.16 -2.42
C LYS A 192 -7.13 -4.10 -1.80
N ASN A 193 -7.63 -3.42 -0.77
CA ASN A 193 -6.91 -2.32 -0.14
C ASN A 193 -6.49 -1.23 -1.15
N GLY A 194 -7.35 -0.96 -2.11
CA GLY A 194 -7.13 0.01 -3.18
C GLY A 194 -6.12 -0.43 -4.25
N LYS A 195 -5.65 -1.67 -4.24
CA LYS A 195 -4.59 -2.17 -5.13
C LYS A 195 -5.06 -3.33 -6.00
N LEU A 196 -4.44 -3.41 -7.19
CA LEU A 196 -4.58 -4.52 -8.11
C LEU A 196 -3.28 -4.65 -8.91
N LEU A 197 -2.88 -5.88 -9.24
CA LEU A 197 -1.72 -6.16 -10.09
C LEU A 197 -2.19 -6.79 -11.39
N GLY A 198 -1.74 -6.23 -12.53
CA GLY A 198 -1.93 -6.83 -13.85
C GLY A 198 -0.64 -7.46 -14.36
N TYR A 199 -0.78 -8.59 -15.05
CA TYR A 199 0.32 -9.25 -15.77
C TYR A 199 0.11 -9.06 -17.26
N ILE A 200 1.05 -8.37 -17.93
CA ILE A 200 0.99 -8.01 -19.33
C ILE A 200 2.14 -8.70 -20.06
N GLN A 201 1.85 -9.36 -21.17
CA GLN A 201 2.88 -9.92 -22.05
C GLN A 201 2.94 -9.17 -23.37
N ALA A 202 4.10 -8.61 -23.71
CA ALA A 202 4.39 -8.10 -25.04
C ALA A 202 4.40 -9.25 -26.07
N THR A 203 3.74 -9.10 -27.22
CA THR A 203 3.58 -10.15 -28.22
C THR A 203 4.29 -9.88 -29.54
N GLY A 204 4.66 -8.62 -29.79
CA GLY A 204 5.32 -8.20 -31.02
C GLY A 204 5.74 -6.75 -30.96
N LYS A 205 6.38 -6.25 -32.02
CA LYS A 205 6.84 -4.86 -32.15
C LYS A 205 5.68 -3.89 -32.39
N GLY A 206 5.71 -2.73 -31.77
CA GLY A 206 4.76 -1.63 -31.99
C GLY A 206 4.29 -0.98 -30.70
N LYS A 207 3.39 -0.01 -30.86
CA LYS A 207 2.84 0.77 -29.75
C LYS A 207 1.69 0.02 -29.06
N VAL A 208 1.68 0.04 -27.75
CA VAL A 208 0.67 -0.59 -26.88
C VAL A 208 -0.03 0.48 -26.06
N TYR A 209 -1.34 0.38 -25.95
CA TYR A 209 -2.18 1.17 -25.06
C TYR A 209 -2.88 0.27 -24.05
N ILE A 210 -2.79 0.60 -22.77
CA ILE A 210 -3.52 -0.05 -21.68
C ILE A 210 -4.53 0.93 -21.13
N ASN A 211 -5.82 0.66 -21.31
CA ASN A 211 -6.90 1.47 -20.81
C ASN A 211 -7.51 0.81 -19.55
N LEU A 212 -7.52 1.55 -18.44
CA LEU A 212 -8.08 1.12 -17.17
C LEU A 212 -9.30 1.96 -16.83
N THR A 213 -10.42 1.30 -16.60
CA THR A 213 -11.68 1.93 -16.23
C THR A 213 -12.26 1.32 -14.98
N SER A 214 -12.96 2.13 -14.19
CA SER A 214 -13.76 1.71 -13.04
C SER A 214 -15.04 2.55 -13.01
N PRO A 215 -16.20 1.99 -12.64
CA PRO A 215 -17.43 2.76 -12.55
C PRO A 215 -17.25 3.98 -11.63
N LEU A 216 -17.70 5.15 -12.13
CA LEU A 216 -17.70 6.44 -11.42
C LEU A 216 -16.31 7.03 -11.12
N LEU A 217 -15.21 6.41 -11.54
CA LEU A 217 -13.86 6.91 -11.34
C LEU A 217 -13.27 7.45 -12.65
N GLN A 218 -12.33 8.37 -12.51
CA GLN A 218 -11.49 8.78 -13.64
C GLN A 218 -10.65 7.60 -14.12
N SER A 219 -10.65 7.38 -15.44
CA SER A 219 -9.87 6.34 -16.09
C SER A 219 -8.39 6.70 -16.20
N SER A 220 -7.55 5.69 -16.44
CA SER A 220 -6.13 5.85 -16.72
C SER A 220 -5.76 5.15 -18.02
N THR A 221 -4.87 5.77 -18.79
CA THR A 221 -4.26 5.16 -19.98
C THR A 221 -2.74 5.18 -19.83
N ILE A 222 -2.12 4.03 -20.10
CA ILE A 222 -0.66 3.89 -20.18
C ILE A 222 -0.32 3.54 -21.63
N GLU A 223 0.72 4.17 -22.16
CA GLU A 223 1.31 3.80 -23.44
C GLU A 223 2.78 3.42 -23.29
N PHE A 224 3.23 2.50 -24.14
CA PHE A 224 4.63 2.12 -24.26
C PHE A 224 4.88 1.49 -25.64
N ASP A 225 6.15 1.44 -26.04
CA ASP A 225 6.59 0.84 -27.28
C ASP A 225 7.28 -0.50 -27.01
N VAL A 226 6.99 -1.50 -27.84
CA VAL A 226 7.69 -2.79 -27.91
C VAL A 226 8.65 -2.76 -29.11
N GLU A 227 9.92 -3.02 -28.85
CA GLU A 227 11.01 -3.03 -29.83
C GLU A 227 11.09 -4.32 -30.68
#